data_ff662d5ee8a82abc0bcc11e7f8f4e16d
#
_entry.id   ff662d5ee8a82abc0bcc11e7f8f4e16d
#
_cell.length_a   1.000
_cell.length_b   1.000
_cell.length_c   1.000
_cell.angle_alpha   90.00
_cell.angle_beta   90.00
_cell.angle_gamma   90.00
#
_symmetry.space_group_name_H-M   'P 1'
#
loop_
_entity.id
_entity.type
_entity.pdbx_description
1 polymer ?
#
loop_
_entity_poly.entity_id
_entity_poly.type
_entity_poly.pdbx_seq_one_letter_code
_entity_poly.pdbx_strand_id
1 'polypeptide(L)'
;MQFESKLNKIKMSVKLHLRAETKPLEARAALTPKTVKELISKGFKIYVEESSQSAFNSDEYKKVGAEIVPEGSWVDAPRDRIIIGLKEMPETDTFPLVHEHIQFAHCYKDQAGWKDVLKRFIDGKGTLYDLEFLENDQGRRVAAFGFYAGFAGAALGLRDWAFKQTHADSEDLPAVSPYSSEQALVKDVVSDYKKALKRGARKPTVLVIGALGRCGSGAIDLLHKVGVPDENIMGYQRNFPRWTIQRDCSS
;
A
#
# COMPACT_ATOMS: atom_id res chain seq x y z
N MET A 1 -50.48 -8.42 -18.36
CA MET A 1 -49.31 -7.97 -19.11
C MET A 1 -49.22 -6.44 -19.01
N GLN A 2 -49.11 -5.86 -17.80
CA GLN A 2 -48.94 -4.42 -17.54
C GLN A 2 -48.42 -4.10 -16.11
N PHE A 3 -47.79 -5.06 -15.41
CA PHE A 3 -47.23 -4.84 -14.06
C PHE A 3 -45.71 -4.89 -13.99
N GLU A 4 -45.01 -5.16 -15.09
CA GLU A 4 -43.54 -5.28 -15.11
C GLU A 4 -42.76 -4.00 -15.46
N SER A 5 -43.44 -2.89 -15.77
CA SER A 5 -42.75 -1.69 -16.29
C SER A 5 -42.56 -0.57 -15.28
N LYS A 6 -42.79 -0.76 -13.98
CA LYS A 6 -42.63 0.29 -12.95
C LYS A 6 -41.57 0.02 -11.88
N LEU A 7 -40.71 -0.95 -12.05
CA LEU A 7 -39.52 -1.15 -11.20
C LEU A 7 -38.24 -0.69 -11.91
N ASN A 8 -38.28 0.46 -12.58
CA ASN A 8 -37.06 1.24 -12.70
C ASN A 8 -36.70 1.75 -11.28
N LYS A 9 -36.19 0.84 -10.44
CA LYS A 9 -35.44 1.23 -9.24
C LYS A 9 -34.42 2.24 -9.74
N ILE A 10 -34.57 3.50 -9.33
CA ILE A 10 -33.48 4.46 -9.34
C ILE A 10 -32.34 3.73 -8.63
N LYS A 11 -31.43 3.19 -9.42
CA LYS A 11 -30.24 2.51 -8.89
C LYS A 11 -29.42 3.62 -8.26
N MET A 12 -29.66 3.87 -6.96
CA MET A 12 -28.90 4.89 -6.23
C MET A 12 -27.44 4.50 -6.41
N SER A 13 -26.71 5.33 -7.14
CA SER A 13 -25.29 5.14 -7.34
C SER A 13 -24.61 5.28 -5.99
N VAL A 14 -23.91 4.25 -5.53
CA VAL A 14 -23.09 4.33 -4.30
C VAL A 14 -22.01 5.38 -4.53
N LYS A 15 -21.90 6.30 -3.58
CA LYS A 15 -20.96 7.42 -3.63
C LYS A 15 -19.76 7.14 -2.74
N LEU A 16 -18.60 7.09 -3.32
CA LEU A 16 -17.33 6.88 -2.63
C LEU A 16 -16.53 8.17 -2.62
N HIS A 17 -15.98 8.54 -1.48
CA HIS A 17 -15.13 9.71 -1.30
C HIS A 17 -13.74 9.27 -0.84
N LEU A 18 -12.80 9.27 -1.77
CA LEU A 18 -11.39 8.98 -1.47
C LEU A 18 -10.76 10.22 -0.83
N ARG A 19 -10.53 10.14 0.46
CA ARG A 19 -9.86 11.22 1.20
C ARG A 19 -8.36 11.25 0.94
N ALA A 20 -7.76 12.41 1.05
CA ALA A 20 -6.31 12.56 1.07
C ALA A 20 -5.71 11.89 2.32
N GLU A 21 -4.53 11.31 2.19
CA GLU A 21 -3.76 10.82 3.33
C GLU A 21 -3.00 11.99 3.97
N THR A 22 -3.14 12.12 5.28
CA THR A 22 -2.54 13.23 6.05
C THR A 22 -1.30 12.83 6.83
N LYS A 23 -1.02 11.51 6.92
CA LYS A 23 0.18 11.02 7.61
C LYS A 23 1.43 11.44 6.84
N PRO A 24 2.43 12.05 7.48
CA PRO A 24 3.66 12.47 6.80
C PRO A 24 4.30 11.31 6.01
N LEU A 25 4.71 11.59 4.78
CA LEU A 25 5.34 10.65 3.85
C LEU A 25 4.44 9.50 3.36
N GLU A 26 3.14 9.49 3.67
CA GLU A 26 2.21 8.51 3.11
C GLU A 26 1.71 8.97 1.74
N ALA A 27 2.41 8.56 0.70
CA ALA A 27 2.08 8.89 -0.67
C ALA A 27 1.13 7.89 -1.36
N ARG A 28 0.84 6.75 -0.72
CA ARG A 28 -0.08 5.75 -1.29
C ARG A 28 -1.52 6.23 -1.18
N ALA A 29 -2.35 5.79 -2.12
CA ALA A 29 -3.80 5.98 -2.08
C ALA A 29 -4.52 4.64 -1.92
N ALA A 30 -5.65 4.63 -1.25
CA ALA A 30 -6.48 3.42 -1.09
C ALA A 30 -7.06 2.92 -2.42
N LEU A 31 -7.33 3.82 -3.35
CA LEU A 31 -7.79 3.52 -4.70
C LEU A 31 -6.84 4.16 -5.73
N THR A 32 -6.36 3.37 -6.68
CA THR A 32 -5.59 3.89 -7.82
C THR A 32 -6.51 4.45 -8.90
N PRO A 33 -6.05 5.31 -9.83
CA PRO A 33 -6.85 5.75 -10.98
C PRO A 33 -7.43 4.58 -11.79
N LYS A 34 -6.69 3.48 -11.94
CA LYS A 34 -7.17 2.25 -12.59
C LYS A 34 -8.37 1.66 -11.85
N THR A 35 -8.27 1.49 -10.52
CA THR A 35 -9.37 0.96 -9.69
C THR A 35 -10.58 1.87 -9.71
N VAL A 36 -10.37 3.19 -9.68
CA VAL A 36 -11.44 4.20 -9.79
C VAL A 36 -12.17 4.05 -11.13
N LYS A 37 -11.46 3.89 -12.25
CA LYS A 37 -12.07 3.63 -13.56
C LYS A 37 -12.97 2.39 -13.56
N GLU A 38 -12.50 1.31 -12.94
CA GLU A 38 -13.25 0.05 -12.83
C GLU A 38 -14.51 0.23 -11.97
N LEU A 39 -14.45 0.97 -10.86
CA LEU A 39 -15.58 1.26 -10.00
C LEU A 39 -16.62 2.12 -10.72
N ILE A 40 -16.19 3.18 -11.42
CA ILE A 40 -17.08 4.04 -12.21
C ILE A 40 -17.81 3.22 -13.29
N SER A 41 -17.12 2.30 -13.98
CA SER A 41 -17.74 1.42 -14.97
C SER A 41 -18.81 0.49 -14.38
N LYS A 42 -18.75 0.23 -13.07
CA LYS A 42 -19.75 -0.54 -12.31
C LYS A 42 -20.87 0.33 -11.74
N GLY A 43 -20.86 1.64 -12.00
CA GLY A 43 -21.93 2.57 -11.60
C GLY A 43 -21.70 3.28 -10.27
N PHE A 44 -20.49 3.23 -9.70
CA PHE A 44 -20.13 4.04 -8.54
C PHE A 44 -19.86 5.48 -8.95
N LYS A 45 -20.23 6.44 -8.10
CA LYS A 45 -19.81 7.84 -8.23
C LYS A 45 -18.62 8.07 -7.30
N ILE A 46 -17.51 8.55 -7.84
CA ILE A 46 -16.25 8.67 -7.09
C ILE A 46 -15.87 10.14 -6.98
N TYR A 47 -15.64 10.57 -5.74
CA TYR A 47 -15.05 11.86 -5.37
C TYR A 47 -13.63 11.59 -4.89
N VAL A 48 -12.67 12.39 -5.32
CA VAL A 48 -11.26 12.26 -4.94
C VAL A 48 -10.76 13.59 -4.43
N GLU A 49 -10.23 13.62 -3.23
CA GLU A 49 -9.61 14.81 -2.70
C GLU A 49 -8.29 15.12 -3.39
N GLU A 50 -8.03 16.41 -3.61
CA GLU A 50 -6.71 16.88 -4.00
C GLU A 50 -5.69 16.50 -2.92
N SER A 51 -4.47 16.15 -3.34
CA SER A 51 -3.38 15.84 -2.42
C SER A 51 -2.05 16.18 -3.05
N SER A 52 -1.24 16.97 -2.34
CA SER A 52 0.11 17.32 -2.78
C SER A 52 1.14 16.21 -2.54
N GLN A 53 0.84 15.25 -1.67
CA GLN A 53 1.76 14.14 -1.34
C GLN A 53 1.40 12.82 -2.00
N SER A 54 0.21 12.69 -2.62
CA SER A 54 -0.21 11.45 -3.27
C SER A 54 0.73 11.06 -4.42
N ALA A 55 1.01 9.77 -4.54
CA ALA A 55 1.75 9.20 -5.68
C ALA A 55 1.00 9.35 -7.02
N PHE A 56 -0.31 9.61 -6.98
CA PHE A 56 -1.15 9.82 -8.15
C PHE A 56 -1.63 11.27 -8.21
N ASN A 57 -1.48 11.89 -9.38
CA ASN A 57 -1.94 13.25 -9.60
C ASN A 57 -3.47 13.31 -9.73
N SER A 58 -4.11 14.38 -9.24
CA SER A 58 -5.55 14.63 -9.35
C SER A 58 -6.05 14.54 -10.81
N ASP A 59 -5.25 14.97 -11.78
CA ASP A 59 -5.58 14.89 -13.19
C ASP A 59 -5.72 13.44 -13.70
N GLU A 60 -5.00 12.49 -13.12
CA GLU A 60 -5.14 11.07 -13.47
C GLU A 60 -6.51 10.53 -13.06
N TYR A 61 -7.00 10.92 -11.88
CA TYR A 61 -8.34 10.57 -11.42
C TYR A 61 -9.43 11.27 -12.24
N LYS A 62 -9.24 12.55 -12.57
CA LYS A 62 -10.16 13.32 -13.39
C LYS A 62 -10.32 12.71 -14.79
N LYS A 63 -9.21 12.28 -15.41
CA LYS A 63 -9.21 11.62 -16.73
C LYS A 63 -10.01 10.33 -16.77
N VAL A 64 -10.16 9.63 -15.66
CA VAL A 64 -10.95 8.39 -15.58
C VAL A 64 -12.39 8.62 -15.12
N GLY A 65 -12.80 9.88 -14.88
CA GLY A 65 -14.17 10.27 -14.59
C GLY A 65 -14.50 10.51 -13.12
N ALA A 66 -13.50 10.60 -12.24
CA ALA A 66 -13.72 11.03 -10.86
C ALA A 66 -13.97 12.54 -10.77
N GLU A 67 -14.76 12.94 -9.77
CA GLU A 67 -14.96 14.34 -9.40
C GLU A 67 -13.87 14.73 -8.39
N ILE A 68 -13.07 15.76 -8.72
CA ILE A 68 -12.02 16.24 -7.84
C ILE A 68 -12.62 17.26 -6.87
N VAL A 69 -12.29 17.12 -5.59
CA VAL A 69 -12.79 17.96 -4.49
C VAL A 69 -11.62 18.44 -3.62
N PRO A 70 -11.77 19.51 -2.86
CA PRO A 70 -10.71 20.04 -1.99
C PRO A 70 -10.26 19.02 -0.93
N GLU A 71 -8.98 19.06 -0.57
CA GLU A 71 -8.42 18.28 0.55
C GLU A 71 -9.18 18.57 1.84
N GLY A 72 -9.49 17.53 2.64
CA GLY A 72 -10.22 17.63 3.89
C GLY A 72 -11.74 17.84 3.75
N SER A 73 -12.26 17.98 2.53
CA SER A 73 -13.70 18.22 2.29
C SER A 73 -14.60 17.04 2.68
N TRP A 74 -14.02 15.87 2.96
CA TRP A 74 -14.76 14.70 3.43
C TRP A 74 -15.50 14.95 4.75
N VAL A 75 -14.99 15.83 5.61
CA VAL A 75 -15.58 16.12 6.93
C VAL A 75 -17.00 16.66 6.79
N ASP A 76 -17.21 17.56 5.84
CA ASP A 76 -18.50 18.21 5.56
C ASP A 76 -19.24 17.57 4.38
N ALA A 77 -18.78 16.42 3.91
CA ALA A 77 -19.40 15.71 2.79
C ALA A 77 -20.85 15.27 3.14
N PRO A 78 -21.75 15.14 2.17
CA PRO A 78 -23.06 14.55 2.38
C PRO A 78 -22.95 13.16 3.04
N ARG A 79 -23.81 12.85 4.00
CA ARG A 79 -23.78 11.60 4.78
C ARG A 79 -23.94 10.33 3.96
N ASP A 80 -24.42 10.43 2.75
CA ASP A 80 -24.56 9.31 1.80
C ASP A 80 -23.25 8.96 1.06
N ARG A 81 -22.14 9.64 1.38
CA ARG A 81 -20.82 9.31 0.89
C ARG A 81 -20.11 8.37 1.85
N ILE A 82 -19.57 7.28 1.32
CA ILE A 82 -18.68 6.39 2.06
C ILE A 82 -17.25 6.94 1.93
N ILE A 83 -16.61 7.23 3.04
CA ILE A 83 -15.26 7.79 3.07
C ILE A 83 -14.24 6.64 2.99
N ILE A 84 -13.35 6.73 2.03
CA ILE A 84 -12.30 5.74 1.82
C ILE A 84 -10.95 6.37 2.10
N GLY A 85 -10.17 5.76 2.98
CA GLY A 85 -8.79 6.10 3.26
C GLY A 85 -7.92 4.86 3.37
N LEU A 86 -6.62 5.04 3.42
CA LEU A 86 -5.67 3.95 3.63
C LEU A 86 -5.28 3.86 5.10
N LYS A 87 -4.84 4.97 5.69
CA LYS A 87 -4.31 5.03 7.05
C LYS A 87 -5.32 5.59 8.05
N GLU A 88 -4.94 5.51 9.32
CA GLU A 88 -5.65 6.19 10.41
C GLU A 88 -5.71 7.70 10.18
N MET A 89 -6.75 8.31 10.71
CA MET A 89 -6.90 9.78 10.73
C MET A 89 -5.97 10.37 11.80
N PRO A 90 -5.67 11.71 11.72
CA PRO A 90 -4.83 12.36 12.72
C PRO A 90 -5.35 12.17 14.15
N GLU A 91 -4.45 11.84 15.07
CA GLU A 91 -4.78 11.66 16.50
C GLU A 91 -5.27 12.94 17.16
N THR A 92 -4.91 14.09 16.58
CA THR A 92 -5.38 15.42 17.03
C THR A 92 -6.85 15.70 16.76
N ASP A 93 -7.44 14.94 15.85
CA ASP A 93 -8.84 15.11 15.48
C ASP A 93 -9.74 14.48 16.53
N THR A 94 -10.67 15.25 17.09
CA THR A 94 -11.58 14.82 18.16
C THR A 94 -13.06 14.88 17.78
N PHE A 95 -13.40 15.46 16.62
CA PHE A 95 -14.79 15.60 16.18
C PHE A 95 -15.46 14.24 15.88
N PRO A 96 -16.79 14.16 16.09
CA PRO A 96 -17.56 12.94 15.82
C PRO A 96 -17.53 12.54 14.35
N LEU A 97 -17.40 11.23 14.07
CA LEU A 97 -17.41 10.68 12.72
C LEU A 97 -18.83 10.25 12.35
N VAL A 98 -19.41 10.89 11.35
CA VAL A 98 -20.82 10.72 10.98
C VAL A 98 -21.06 9.87 9.75
N HIS A 99 -19.98 9.52 9.03
CA HIS A 99 -20.02 8.75 7.77
C HIS A 99 -19.71 7.28 7.99
N GLU A 100 -19.95 6.49 6.96
CA GLU A 100 -19.32 5.18 6.83
C GLU A 100 -17.88 5.37 6.37
N HIS A 101 -16.92 4.70 7.02
CA HIS A 101 -15.50 4.79 6.72
C HIS A 101 -14.92 3.41 6.38
N ILE A 102 -14.08 3.35 5.37
CA ILE A 102 -13.30 2.17 4.97
C ILE A 102 -11.83 2.55 5.06
N GLN A 103 -11.09 2.02 6.04
CA GLN A 103 -9.66 2.31 6.24
C GLN A 103 -9.01 1.29 7.18
N PHE A 104 -7.67 1.34 7.31
CA PHE A 104 -6.99 0.73 8.44
C PHE A 104 -7.09 1.65 9.65
N ALA A 105 -7.84 1.24 10.67
CA ALA A 105 -8.07 2.07 11.85
C ALA A 105 -7.08 1.81 12.98
N HIS A 106 -6.34 0.70 12.93
CA HIS A 106 -5.41 0.26 13.97
C HIS A 106 -6.05 0.21 15.38
N CYS A 107 -7.32 -0.16 15.45
CA CYS A 107 -8.07 -0.29 16.71
C CYS A 107 -8.06 -1.72 17.27
N TYR A 108 -7.34 -2.63 16.65
CA TYR A 108 -7.26 -4.04 17.02
C TYR A 108 -6.09 -4.30 17.98
N LYS A 109 -6.26 -5.22 18.93
CA LYS A 109 -5.23 -5.61 19.92
C LYS A 109 -4.73 -4.46 20.79
N ASP A 110 -5.65 -3.64 21.27
CA ASP A 110 -5.33 -2.53 22.20
C ASP A 110 -4.21 -1.60 21.69
N GLN A 111 -4.14 -1.36 20.38
CA GLN A 111 -3.19 -0.42 19.80
C GLN A 111 -3.42 0.98 20.37
N ALA A 112 -2.33 1.78 20.51
CA ALA A 112 -2.41 3.11 21.11
C ALA A 112 -3.48 3.98 20.44
N GLY A 113 -4.28 4.71 21.24
CA GLY A 113 -5.34 5.61 20.74
C GLY A 113 -6.65 4.94 20.29
N TRP A 114 -6.76 3.61 20.31
CA TRP A 114 -7.92 2.91 19.77
C TRP A 114 -9.26 3.34 20.39
N LYS A 115 -9.28 3.65 21.70
CA LYS A 115 -10.50 4.07 22.40
C LYS A 115 -11.03 5.40 21.88
N ASP A 116 -10.13 6.35 21.65
CA ASP A 116 -10.49 7.69 21.16
C ASP A 116 -10.99 7.61 19.72
N VAL A 117 -10.35 6.79 18.88
CA VAL A 117 -10.83 6.54 17.51
C VAL A 117 -12.24 5.95 17.51
N LEU A 118 -12.49 4.88 18.26
CA LEU A 118 -13.81 4.24 18.31
C LEU A 118 -14.86 5.12 18.93
N LYS A 119 -14.50 5.92 19.94
CA LYS A 119 -15.40 6.91 20.56
C LYS A 119 -15.94 7.90 19.53
N ARG A 120 -15.13 8.38 18.61
CA ARG A 120 -15.56 9.30 17.54
C ARG A 120 -16.66 8.70 16.65
N PHE A 121 -16.58 7.39 16.34
CA PHE A 121 -17.63 6.68 15.60
C PHE A 121 -18.91 6.54 16.43
N ILE A 122 -18.78 6.23 17.72
CA ILE A 122 -19.95 6.14 18.63
C ILE A 122 -20.65 7.49 18.73
N ASP A 123 -19.91 8.56 18.99
CA ASP A 123 -20.45 9.91 19.18
C ASP A 123 -21.10 10.44 17.87
N GLY A 124 -20.53 10.13 16.71
CA GLY A 124 -21.04 10.53 15.40
C GLY A 124 -22.11 9.61 14.82
N LYS A 125 -22.32 8.43 15.41
CA LYS A 125 -23.14 7.34 14.84
C LYS A 125 -22.69 6.92 13.44
N GLY A 126 -21.39 7.03 13.18
CA GLY A 126 -20.76 6.55 11.97
C GLY A 126 -20.49 5.04 12.02
N THR A 127 -20.02 4.51 10.93
CA THR A 127 -19.65 3.09 10.80
C THR A 127 -18.22 2.94 10.34
N LEU A 128 -17.46 2.04 10.97
CA LEU A 128 -16.10 1.70 10.57
C LEU A 128 -16.06 0.31 9.92
N TYR A 129 -15.62 0.25 8.66
CA TYR A 129 -15.19 -0.97 7.99
C TYR A 129 -13.66 -1.02 8.03
N ASP A 130 -13.11 -1.69 9.02
CA ASP A 130 -11.67 -1.78 9.18
C ASP A 130 -11.09 -2.81 8.20
N LEU A 131 -10.21 -2.35 7.32
CA LEU A 131 -9.53 -3.20 6.31
C LEU A 131 -8.66 -4.30 6.95
N GLU A 132 -8.34 -4.19 8.23
CA GLU A 132 -7.63 -5.24 8.99
C GLU A 132 -8.39 -6.57 8.97
N PHE A 133 -9.73 -6.52 8.94
CA PHE A 133 -10.61 -7.68 9.00
C PHE A 133 -11.20 -8.09 7.64
N LEU A 134 -10.77 -7.46 6.55
CA LEU A 134 -11.25 -7.82 5.22
C LEU A 134 -10.63 -9.15 4.77
N GLU A 135 -11.45 -10.20 4.73
CA GLU A 135 -11.06 -11.56 4.36
C GLU A 135 -11.83 -12.06 3.14
N ASN A 136 -11.25 -13.01 2.43
CA ASN A 136 -11.93 -13.75 1.37
C ASN A 136 -12.69 -14.97 1.97
N ASP A 137 -13.40 -15.72 1.11
CA ASP A 137 -14.19 -16.90 1.50
C ASP A 137 -13.36 -18.01 2.16
N GLN A 138 -12.04 -17.99 2.05
CA GLN A 138 -11.12 -18.93 2.69
C GLN A 138 -10.52 -18.38 4.00
N GLY A 139 -11.03 -17.27 4.54
CA GLY A 139 -10.53 -16.65 5.77
C GLY A 139 -9.13 -16.00 5.62
N ARG A 140 -8.67 -15.71 4.38
CA ARG A 140 -7.39 -15.05 4.16
C ARG A 140 -7.59 -13.55 4.03
N ARG A 141 -6.81 -12.78 4.78
CA ARG A 141 -6.79 -11.31 4.68
C ARG A 141 -6.51 -10.86 3.25
N VAL A 142 -7.38 -10.00 2.71
CA VAL A 142 -7.28 -9.43 1.36
C VAL A 142 -6.44 -8.16 1.38
N ALA A 143 -6.69 -7.29 2.37
CA ALA A 143 -5.92 -6.08 2.57
C ALA A 143 -4.75 -6.36 3.53
N ALA A 144 -3.55 -6.52 3.02
CA ALA A 144 -2.35 -6.77 3.80
C ALA A 144 -1.10 -6.42 2.98
N PHE A 145 0.04 -6.29 3.66
CA PHE A 145 1.33 -6.13 2.99
C PHE A 145 1.54 -7.21 1.94
N GLY A 146 2.04 -6.80 0.80
CA GLY A 146 2.16 -7.65 -0.37
C GLY A 146 3.54 -7.60 -1.00
N PHE A 147 3.57 -7.95 -2.28
CA PHE A 147 4.76 -8.05 -3.10
C PHE A 147 5.68 -6.82 -2.98
N TYR A 148 5.16 -5.62 -3.20
CA TYR A 148 5.98 -4.40 -3.20
C TYR A 148 6.55 -4.02 -1.83
N ALA A 149 5.97 -4.47 -0.73
CA ALA A 149 6.56 -4.27 0.59
C ALA A 149 7.86 -5.07 0.73
N GLY A 150 7.88 -6.32 0.29
CA GLY A 150 9.09 -7.13 0.26
C GLY A 150 10.10 -6.65 -0.77
N PHE A 151 9.64 -6.24 -1.94
CA PHE A 151 10.47 -5.67 -3.00
C PHE A 151 11.24 -4.44 -2.52
N ALA A 152 10.54 -3.46 -1.95
CA ALA A 152 11.16 -2.24 -1.42
C ALA A 152 12.05 -2.52 -0.20
N GLY A 153 11.62 -3.43 0.69
CA GLY A 153 12.43 -3.82 1.84
C GLY A 153 13.75 -4.46 1.44
N ALA A 154 13.76 -5.37 0.46
CA ALA A 154 14.98 -5.95 -0.09
C ALA A 154 15.87 -4.91 -0.79
N ALA A 155 15.25 -3.94 -1.48
CA ALA A 155 15.97 -2.83 -2.10
C ALA A 155 16.75 -2.01 -1.05
N LEU A 156 16.08 -1.64 0.03
CA LEU A 156 16.72 -0.91 1.13
C LEU A 156 17.82 -1.73 1.80
N GLY A 157 17.58 -3.01 2.05
CA GLY A 157 18.59 -3.90 2.62
C GLY A 157 19.84 -4.03 1.76
N LEU A 158 19.71 -4.14 0.43
CA LEU A 158 20.86 -4.16 -0.48
C LEU A 158 21.56 -2.80 -0.55
N ARG A 159 20.84 -1.70 -0.51
CA ARG A 159 21.42 -0.35 -0.49
C ARG A 159 22.21 -0.12 0.78
N ASP A 160 21.66 -0.50 1.95
CA ASP A 160 22.38 -0.40 3.21
C ASP A 160 23.64 -1.27 3.21
N TRP A 161 23.52 -2.53 2.75
CA TRP A 161 24.69 -3.38 2.60
C TRP A 161 25.75 -2.73 1.70
N ALA A 162 25.38 -2.19 0.53
CA ALA A 162 26.32 -1.56 -0.39
C ALA A 162 26.94 -0.28 0.20
N PHE A 163 26.14 0.48 0.94
CA PHE A 163 26.60 1.67 1.64
C PHE A 163 27.69 1.32 2.68
N LYS A 164 27.44 0.32 3.51
CA LYS A 164 28.41 -0.19 4.52
C LYS A 164 29.71 -0.73 3.91
N GLN A 165 29.69 -1.19 2.64
CA GLN A 165 30.92 -1.60 1.95
C GLN A 165 31.75 -0.41 1.41
N THR A 166 31.19 0.80 1.40
CA THR A 166 31.77 1.95 0.70
C THR A 166 31.99 3.17 1.61
N HIS A 167 31.47 3.14 2.85
CA HIS A 167 31.54 4.21 3.84
C HIS A 167 32.07 3.68 5.18
N ALA A 168 32.39 4.56 6.10
CA ALA A 168 32.85 4.17 7.43
C ALA A 168 31.69 3.56 8.23
N ASP A 169 32.00 2.64 9.16
CA ASP A 169 31.00 1.95 9.99
C ASP A 169 30.14 2.90 10.85
N SER A 170 30.67 4.11 11.13
CA SER A 170 29.99 5.14 11.89
C SER A 170 28.98 5.96 11.06
N GLU A 171 28.93 5.75 9.76
CA GLU A 171 28.02 6.47 8.87
C GLU A 171 26.73 5.64 8.65
N ASP A 172 25.58 6.33 8.68
CA ASP A 172 24.28 5.74 8.38
C ASP A 172 23.86 6.02 6.95
N LEU A 173 23.12 5.07 6.36
CA LEU A 173 22.51 5.28 5.05
C LEU A 173 21.57 6.50 5.13
N PRO A 174 21.75 7.51 4.27
CA PRO A 174 20.84 8.66 4.23
C PRO A 174 19.39 8.24 3.98
N ALA A 175 18.44 9.05 4.49
CA ALA A 175 17.02 8.83 4.27
C ALA A 175 16.71 8.71 2.76
N VAL A 176 15.91 7.73 2.41
CA VAL A 176 15.55 7.44 1.01
C VAL A 176 14.24 8.14 0.67
N SER A 177 14.26 8.96 -0.37
CA SER A 177 13.07 9.57 -0.94
C SER A 177 12.28 8.58 -1.81
N PRO A 178 10.96 8.79 -1.99
CA PRO A 178 10.16 8.00 -2.91
C PRO A 178 10.71 8.02 -4.34
N TYR A 179 10.69 6.90 -5.00
CA TYR A 179 11.09 6.77 -6.40
C TYR A 179 9.90 7.01 -7.34
N SER A 180 10.17 7.61 -8.49
CA SER A 180 9.15 7.86 -9.52
C SER A 180 8.64 6.58 -10.19
N SER A 181 9.40 5.48 -10.11
CA SER A 181 9.04 4.18 -10.70
C SER A 181 9.85 3.05 -10.10
N GLU A 182 9.37 1.79 -10.28
CA GLU A 182 10.12 0.58 -9.96
C GLU A 182 11.47 0.54 -10.69
N GLN A 183 11.50 0.93 -11.96
CA GLN A 183 12.71 0.93 -12.78
C GLN A 183 13.77 1.90 -12.23
N ALA A 184 13.35 3.06 -11.74
CA ALA A 184 14.26 4.04 -11.12
C ALA A 184 14.88 3.46 -9.84
N LEU A 185 14.08 2.84 -8.98
CA LEU A 185 14.57 2.15 -7.78
C LEU A 185 15.57 1.05 -8.13
N VAL A 186 15.20 0.14 -9.04
CA VAL A 186 16.08 -0.98 -9.45
C VAL A 186 17.40 -0.46 -10.02
N LYS A 187 17.37 0.56 -10.86
CA LYS A 187 18.57 1.18 -11.44
C LYS A 187 19.54 1.67 -10.37
N ASP A 188 19.04 2.35 -9.34
CA ASP A 188 19.86 2.85 -8.25
C ASP A 188 20.45 1.71 -7.41
N VAL A 189 19.63 0.72 -7.05
CA VAL A 189 20.09 -0.46 -6.29
C VAL A 189 21.18 -1.22 -7.07
N VAL A 190 20.99 -1.42 -8.38
CA VAL A 190 21.99 -2.04 -9.25
C VAL A 190 23.29 -1.24 -9.28
N SER A 191 23.19 0.10 -9.33
CA SER A 191 24.35 0.98 -9.30
C SER A 191 25.13 0.83 -7.99
N ASP A 192 24.44 0.89 -6.85
CA ASP A 192 25.05 0.77 -5.54
C ASP A 192 25.69 -0.62 -5.33
N TYR A 193 24.98 -1.68 -5.70
CA TYR A 193 25.48 -3.06 -5.65
C TYR A 193 26.78 -3.23 -6.48
N LYS A 194 26.78 -2.75 -7.73
CA LYS A 194 27.95 -2.83 -8.60
C LYS A 194 29.14 -2.00 -8.07
N LYS A 195 28.89 -0.83 -7.48
CA LYS A 195 29.94 0.00 -6.85
C LYS A 195 30.62 -0.76 -5.70
N ALA A 196 29.84 -1.39 -4.83
CA ALA A 196 30.38 -2.18 -3.73
C ALA A 196 31.26 -3.33 -4.23
N LEU A 197 30.78 -4.09 -5.23
CA LEU A 197 31.57 -5.19 -5.81
C LEU A 197 32.88 -4.71 -6.47
N LYS A 198 32.85 -3.58 -7.17
CA LYS A 198 34.07 -2.98 -7.76
C LYS A 198 35.10 -2.54 -6.72
N ARG A 199 34.68 -2.26 -5.49
CA ARG A 199 35.57 -1.96 -4.36
C ARG A 199 36.10 -3.20 -3.65
N GLY A 200 35.78 -4.39 -4.14
CA GLY A 200 36.27 -5.66 -3.60
C GLY A 200 35.32 -6.31 -2.59
N ALA A 201 34.11 -5.78 -2.38
CA ALA A 201 33.13 -6.44 -1.52
C ALA A 201 32.79 -7.85 -2.03
N ARG A 202 32.67 -8.81 -1.10
CA ARG A 202 32.14 -10.15 -1.43
C ARG A 202 30.64 -10.03 -1.72
N LYS A 203 30.13 -10.80 -2.68
CA LYS A 203 28.69 -10.89 -2.94
C LYS A 203 27.95 -11.26 -1.65
N PRO A 204 26.88 -10.52 -1.28
CA PRO A 204 26.14 -10.84 -0.06
C PRO A 204 25.38 -12.15 -0.20
N THR A 205 25.26 -12.89 0.87
CA THR A 205 24.27 -13.96 1.00
C THR A 205 23.03 -13.37 1.67
N VAL A 206 21.87 -13.47 1.01
CA VAL A 206 20.62 -12.87 1.47
C VAL A 206 19.66 -13.97 1.93
N LEU A 207 19.27 -13.92 3.21
CA LEU A 207 18.25 -14.80 3.77
C LEU A 207 16.88 -14.13 3.67
N VAL A 208 15.93 -14.77 2.99
CA VAL A 208 14.55 -14.32 2.89
C VAL A 208 13.65 -15.22 3.74
N ILE A 209 13.23 -14.70 4.90
CA ILE A 209 12.29 -15.41 5.79
C ILE A 209 10.87 -15.20 5.26
N GLY A 210 10.12 -16.30 5.09
CA GLY A 210 8.79 -16.27 4.46
C GLY A 210 8.86 -16.16 2.94
N ALA A 211 9.88 -16.74 2.32
CA ALA A 211 10.21 -16.67 0.90
C ALA A 211 9.05 -16.98 -0.05
N LEU A 212 8.17 -17.92 0.31
CA LEU A 212 6.98 -18.30 -0.48
C LEU A 212 5.76 -17.39 -0.22
N GLY A 213 5.88 -16.42 0.68
CA GLY A 213 4.82 -15.47 0.99
C GLY A 213 4.76 -14.29 0.01
N ARG A 214 3.70 -13.48 0.13
CA ARG A 214 3.50 -12.27 -0.70
C ARG A 214 4.68 -11.30 -0.66
N CYS A 215 5.22 -11.04 0.53
CA CYS A 215 6.39 -10.16 0.68
C CYS A 215 7.68 -10.88 0.24
N GLY A 216 7.85 -12.14 0.61
CA GLY A 216 9.04 -12.90 0.25
C GLY A 216 9.25 -13.01 -1.25
N SER A 217 8.19 -13.23 -2.03
CA SER A 217 8.26 -13.26 -3.50
C SER A 217 8.72 -11.93 -4.09
N GLY A 218 8.27 -10.80 -3.51
CA GLY A 218 8.74 -9.47 -3.93
C GLY A 218 10.21 -9.24 -3.62
N ALA A 219 10.67 -9.68 -2.44
CA ALA A 219 12.08 -9.60 -2.08
C ALA A 219 12.98 -10.39 -3.05
N ILE A 220 12.56 -11.62 -3.38
CA ILE A 220 13.29 -12.48 -4.31
C ILE A 220 13.32 -11.88 -5.72
N ASP A 221 12.20 -11.33 -6.20
CA ASP A 221 12.14 -10.69 -7.51
C ASP A 221 13.11 -9.50 -7.61
N LEU A 222 13.19 -8.67 -6.58
CA LEU A 222 14.18 -7.59 -6.55
C LEU A 222 15.61 -8.15 -6.61
N LEU A 223 15.95 -9.14 -5.79
CA LEU A 223 17.29 -9.71 -5.76
C LEU A 223 17.70 -10.22 -7.13
N HIS A 224 16.80 -10.88 -7.84
CA HIS A 224 17.02 -11.32 -9.23
C HIS A 224 17.22 -10.14 -10.18
N LYS A 225 16.37 -9.10 -10.10
CA LYS A 225 16.49 -7.90 -10.94
C LYS A 225 17.81 -7.15 -10.73
N VAL A 226 18.34 -7.19 -9.52
CA VAL A 226 19.64 -6.57 -9.20
C VAL A 226 20.81 -7.44 -9.68
N GLY A 227 20.60 -8.74 -9.88
CA GLY A 227 21.60 -9.69 -10.32
C GLY A 227 22.36 -10.35 -9.16
N VAL A 228 21.73 -10.49 -8.00
CA VAL A 228 22.23 -11.34 -6.92
C VAL A 228 22.15 -12.80 -7.42
N PRO A 229 23.25 -13.57 -7.37
CA PRO A 229 23.24 -14.96 -7.84
C PRO A 229 22.29 -15.84 -7.01
N ASP A 230 21.66 -16.83 -7.64
CA ASP A 230 20.68 -17.71 -7.00
C ASP A 230 21.30 -18.50 -5.83
N GLU A 231 22.57 -18.91 -5.93
CA GLU A 231 23.31 -19.54 -4.85
C GLU A 231 23.52 -18.64 -3.62
N ASN A 232 23.38 -17.34 -3.79
CA ASN A 232 23.46 -16.35 -2.73
C ASN A 232 22.08 -15.96 -2.14
N ILE A 233 20.97 -16.50 -2.67
CA ILE A 233 19.62 -16.24 -2.18
C ILE A 233 19.12 -17.48 -1.44
N MET A 234 18.90 -17.34 -0.14
CA MET A 234 18.47 -18.42 0.74
C MET A 234 17.03 -18.17 1.17
N GLY A 235 16.10 -19.02 0.74
CA GLY A 235 14.71 -19.00 1.21
C GLY A 235 14.54 -19.78 2.52
N TYR A 236 13.73 -19.27 3.43
CA TYR A 236 13.30 -19.99 4.62
C TYR A 236 11.78 -19.91 4.76
N GLN A 237 11.15 -21.05 5.04
CA GLN A 237 9.73 -21.17 5.36
C GLN A 237 9.56 -22.09 6.58
N ARG A 238 8.65 -21.77 7.49
CA ARG A 238 8.50 -22.49 8.76
C ARG A 238 8.32 -24.01 8.62
N ASN A 239 7.69 -24.47 7.54
CA ASN A 239 7.40 -25.87 7.28
C ASN A 239 8.32 -26.53 6.24
N PHE A 240 9.35 -25.82 5.76
CA PHE A 240 10.30 -26.32 4.79
C PHE A 240 11.73 -26.03 5.29
N PRO A 241 12.61 -27.01 5.32
CA PRO A 241 14.00 -26.75 5.67
C PRO A 241 14.65 -25.80 4.66
N ARG A 242 15.79 -25.24 5.03
CA ARG A 242 16.61 -24.33 4.25
C ARG A 242 16.79 -24.83 2.81
N TRP A 243 16.45 -23.99 1.83
CA TRP A 243 16.62 -24.30 0.41
C TRP A 243 17.22 -23.09 -0.32
N THR A 244 18.03 -23.38 -1.32
CA THR A 244 18.57 -22.37 -2.25
C THR A 244 17.58 -22.24 -3.40
N ILE A 245 17.29 -20.99 -3.83
CA ILE A 245 16.40 -20.75 -4.95
C ILE A 245 17.16 -21.09 -6.23
N GLN A 246 16.81 -22.21 -6.86
CA GLN A 246 17.23 -22.52 -8.22
C GLN A 246 16.16 -22.05 -9.19
N ARG A 247 16.54 -21.36 -10.25
CA ARG A 247 15.62 -21.12 -11.36
C ARG A 247 15.41 -22.45 -12.09
N ASP A 248 14.17 -22.87 -12.22
CA ASP A 248 13.85 -23.88 -13.21
C ASP A 248 14.17 -23.31 -14.60
N CYS A 249 15.23 -23.79 -15.21
CA CYS A 249 15.62 -23.46 -16.58
C CYS A 249 14.76 -24.23 -17.61
N SER A 250 13.48 -24.40 -17.34
CA SER A 250 12.54 -25.09 -18.23
C SER A 250 11.30 -24.25 -18.48
N SER A 251 11.41 -23.33 -19.44
CA SER A 251 10.33 -22.92 -20.37
C SER A 251 10.90 -22.01 -21.44
#